data_5fc2bd6855f1f8c2b07effafbc0ecb0f
#
_entry.id   5fc2bd6855f1f8c2b07effafbc0ecb0f
#
_cell.length_a   1.000
_cell.length_b   1.000
_cell.length_c   1.000
_cell.angle_alpha   90.00
_cell.angle_beta   90.00
_cell.angle_gamma   90.00
#
_symmetry.space_group_name_H-M   'P 1'
#
loop_
_entity.id
_entity.type
_entity.pdbx_description
1 polymer ?
#
loop_
_entity_poly.entity_id
_entity_poly.type
_entity_poly.pdbx_seq_one_letter_code
_entity_poly.pdbx_strand_id
1 'polypeptide(L)'
;SHKINLNGNNVTRKNTDITLHQNNADTTGTQEKITKDKDIVFTNGGNVLFKDNLDFGSGGIIFDEGHEYNINGQGFTFKGAGIDIGKESIVNWNALYSSDDVLHKIGPGTLNVQKKQGANIKIGEGNVILNEEGTFNNIYLASGNGKVILNKDNSLGNDQYAGIFFTKRGGTLDLNGHNQTFTRIAATDDGTTITNSDTTKEAVLAINNEDSYIYHGNINGNIKLTHNINSQDKKTNAKLILDGSVNTKNDVEVSNASL
;
A
#
# COMPACT_ATOMS: atom_id res chain seq x y z
N SER A 1 7.03 -2.59 24.82
CA SER A 1 5.84 -2.88 24.00
C SER A 1 4.62 -3.13 24.87
N HIS A 2 3.47 -2.69 24.39
CA HIS A 2 2.18 -3.00 24.98
C HIS A 2 1.54 -4.15 24.23
N LYS A 3 0.97 -5.11 24.94
CA LYS A 3 0.12 -6.15 24.34
C LYS A 3 -1.33 -5.87 24.67
N ILE A 4 -2.15 -5.73 23.67
CA ILE A 4 -3.58 -5.52 23.81
C ILE A 4 -4.31 -6.71 23.21
N ASN A 5 -5.05 -7.39 24.07
CA ASN A 5 -5.89 -8.52 23.65
C ASN A 5 -7.29 -7.99 23.33
N LEU A 6 -7.62 -7.88 22.04
CA LEU A 6 -8.89 -7.34 21.59
C LEU A 6 -10.08 -8.22 21.90
N ASN A 7 -9.89 -9.52 21.92
CA ASN A 7 -10.95 -10.48 22.19
C ASN A 7 -10.87 -11.13 23.56
N GLY A 8 -9.97 -10.71 24.42
CA GLY A 8 -9.71 -11.28 25.74
C GLY A 8 -10.65 -12.36 26.24
N ASN A 9 -10.33 -13.04 27.26
CA ASN A 9 -11.20 -14.10 27.83
C ASN A 9 -12.50 -13.56 28.47
N ASN A 10 -12.81 -12.30 28.26
CA ASN A 10 -13.98 -11.67 28.83
C ASN A 10 -15.12 -11.59 27.80
N VAL A 11 -16.06 -12.49 27.92
CA VAL A 11 -17.23 -12.62 27.04
C VAL A 11 -18.06 -11.33 26.97
N THR A 12 -18.00 -10.49 27.98
CA THR A 12 -18.75 -9.22 28.03
C THR A 12 -18.19 -8.13 27.11
N ARG A 13 -16.98 -8.36 26.54
CA ARG A 13 -16.34 -7.42 25.62
C ARG A 13 -16.47 -7.82 24.16
N LYS A 14 -17.28 -8.79 23.83
CA LYS A 14 -17.45 -9.38 22.50
C LYS A 14 -18.01 -8.35 21.57
N ASN A 15 -17.90 -7.31 21.32
CA ASN A 15 -18.27 -6.24 20.37
C ASN A 15 -17.84 -4.86 20.90
N THR A 16 -16.96 -4.84 21.88
CA THR A 16 -16.47 -3.58 22.43
C THR A 16 -15.19 -3.19 21.71
N ASP A 17 -15.20 -2.00 21.11
CA ASP A 17 -14.03 -1.45 20.43
C ASP A 17 -12.96 -1.05 21.45
N ILE A 18 -11.70 -1.29 21.09
CA ILE A 18 -10.58 -0.71 21.82
C ILE A 18 -10.31 0.67 21.24
N THR A 19 -10.21 1.67 22.13
CA THR A 19 -9.92 3.04 21.73
C THR A 19 -8.48 3.40 22.09
N LEU A 20 -7.79 4.06 21.15
CA LEU A 20 -6.42 4.52 21.32
C LEU A 20 -6.40 6.04 21.51
N HIS A 21 -5.73 6.48 22.56
CA HIS A 21 -5.55 7.88 22.92
C HIS A 21 -4.08 8.25 22.96
N GLN A 22 -3.75 9.47 22.56
CA GLN A 22 -2.43 10.06 22.77
C GLN A 22 -2.29 10.61 24.18
N ASN A 23 -3.35 11.27 24.66
CA ASN A 23 -3.38 11.99 25.93
C ASN A 23 -4.58 11.55 26.76
N ASN A 24 -4.42 11.50 28.08
CA ASN A 24 -5.50 11.41 29.08
C ASN A 24 -6.60 10.39 28.74
N ALA A 25 -6.21 9.16 28.44
CA ALA A 25 -7.18 8.09 28.31
C ALA A 25 -7.90 7.89 29.66
N ASP A 26 -9.21 7.78 29.60
CA ASP A 26 -9.97 7.28 30.74
C ASP A 26 -9.54 5.82 30.96
N THR A 27 -9.09 5.51 32.17
CA THR A 27 -8.56 4.19 32.49
C THR A 27 -9.64 3.12 32.69
N THR A 28 -10.90 3.46 32.49
CA THR A 28 -11.99 2.51 32.57
C THR A 28 -12.27 1.82 31.25
N GLY A 29 -12.40 0.51 31.27
CA GLY A 29 -12.85 -0.29 30.12
C GLY A 29 -11.77 -0.57 29.09
N THR A 30 -12.02 -0.21 27.83
CA THR A 30 -11.25 -0.60 26.64
C THR A 30 -10.40 0.54 26.07
N GLN A 31 -10.14 1.55 26.88
CA GLN A 31 -9.34 2.71 26.49
C GLN A 31 -7.87 2.47 26.82
N GLU A 32 -7.01 2.76 25.83
CA GLU A 32 -5.57 2.65 25.95
C GLU A 32 -4.90 3.94 25.54
N LYS A 33 -4.03 4.44 26.41
CA LYS A 33 -3.11 5.53 26.09
C LYS A 33 -1.86 4.96 25.46
N ILE A 34 -1.51 5.42 24.26
CA ILE A 34 -0.25 5.00 23.66
C ILE A 34 0.94 5.61 24.41
N THR A 35 2.03 4.87 24.45
CA THR A 35 3.31 5.35 24.97
C THR A 35 4.25 5.58 23.79
N LYS A 36 4.72 6.82 23.63
CA LYS A 36 5.65 7.19 22.56
C LYS A 36 6.92 6.33 22.66
N ASP A 37 7.45 5.94 21.52
CA ASP A 37 8.63 5.09 21.34
C ASP A 37 8.43 3.63 21.79
N LYS A 38 7.18 3.22 22.02
CA LYS A 38 6.84 1.83 22.32
C LYS A 38 5.90 1.26 21.26
N ASP A 39 6.07 -0.02 20.96
CA ASP A 39 5.13 -0.73 20.10
C ASP A 39 3.85 -1.10 20.85
N ILE A 40 2.75 -1.11 20.12
CA ILE A 40 1.51 -1.75 20.57
C ILE A 40 1.36 -3.05 19.80
N VAL A 41 1.11 -4.15 20.51
CA VAL A 41 0.84 -5.46 19.93
C VAL A 41 -0.62 -5.80 20.13
N PHE A 42 -1.37 -5.93 19.03
CA PHE A 42 -2.73 -6.42 19.04
C PHE A 42 -2.76 -7.93 18.85
N THR A 43 -3.60 -8.61 19.63
CA THR A 43 -3.80 -10.05 19.59
C THR A 43 -5.28 -10.40 19.50
N ASN A 44 -5.57 -11.55 18.91
CA ASN A 44 -6.91 -12.16 18.82
C ASN A 44 -7.95 -11.44 17.94
N GLY A 45 -7.54 -10.50 17.11
CA GLY A 45 -8.46 -9.80 16.21
C GLY A 45 -9.37 -8.77 16.90
N GLY A 46 -10.17 -8.08 16.13
CA GLY A 46 -11.19 -7.15 16.63
C GLY A 46 -11.07 -5.73 16.06
N ASN A 47 -11.71 -4.78 16.75
CA ASN A 47 -11.87 -3.41 16.28
C ASN A 47 -11.06 -2.43 17.13
N VAL A 48 -10.47 -1.44 16.46
CA VAL A 48 -9.68 -0.38 17.09
C VAL A 48 -10.16 0.98 16.58
N LEU A 49 -10.42 1.90 17.50
CA LEU A 49 -10.81 3.27 17.19
C LEU A 49 -9.73 4.24 17.64
N PHE A 50 -9.38 5.20 16.78
CA PHE A 50 -8.54 6.32 17.21
C PHE A 50 -9.41 7.42 17.83
N LYS A 51 -8.94 8.00 18.92
CA LYS A 51 -9.58 9.15 19.59
C LYS A 51 -8.70 10.40 19.57
N ASP A 52 -7.49 10.28 19.06
CA ASP A 52 -6.54 11.38 18.87
C ASP A 52 -5.73 11.14 17.61
N ASN A 53 -5.03 12.17 17.14
CA ASN A 53 -3.89 11.96 16.26
C ASN A 53 -2.81 11.25 17.07
N LEU A 54 -2.37 10.09 16.56
CA LEU A 54 -1.46 9.21 17.29
C LEU A 54 -0.04 9.36 16.77
N ASP A 55 0.89 9.64 17.66
CA ASP A 55 2.33 9.68 17.37
C ASP A 55 3.03 8.62 18.24
N PHE A 56 3.43 7.54 17.59
CA PHE A 56 4.16 6.45 18.24
C PHE A 56 5.67 6.71 18.32
N GLY A 57 6.17 7.80 17.75
CA GLY A 57 7.61 8.06 17.70
C GLY A 57 8.36 6.96 16.95
N SER A 58 9.33 6.33 17.60
CA SER A 58 10.07 5.18 17.05
C SER A 58 9.34 3.84 17.20
N GLY A 59 8.20 3.81 17.88
CA GLY A 59 7.34 2.64 17.99
C GLY A 59 6.37 2.52 16.82
N GLY A 60 5.68 1.39 16.74
CA GLY A 60 4.70 1.08 15.71
C GLY A 60 3.60 0.18 16.21
N ILE A 61 2.81 -0.32 15.27
CA ILE A 61 1.71 -1.25 15.56
C ILE A 61 2.05 -2.62 15.01
N ILE A 62 1.92 -3.63 15.85
CA ILE A 62 2.13 -5.03 15.51
C ILE A 62 0.81 -5.76 15.67
N PHE A 63 0.41 -6.50 14.64
CA PHE A 63 -0.76 -7.36 14.66
C PHE A 63 -0.28 -8.82 14.62
N ASP A 64 -0.81 -9.66 15.51
CA ASP A 64 -0.46 -11.08 15.54
C ASP A 64 -0.98 -11.82 14.31
N GLU A 65 -0.60 -13.08 14.17
CA GLU A 65 -0.96 -13.91 13.03
C GLU A 65 -2.40 -14.47 13.11
N GLY A 66 -3.00 -14.71 11.95
CA GLY A 66 -4.21 -15.52 11.83
C GLY A 66 -5.51 -14.83 12.22
N HIS A 67 -5.56 -13.51 12.25
CA HIS A 67 -6.75 -12.77 12.68
C HIS A 67 -7.11 -11.62 11.75
N GLU A 68 -8.33 -11.12 11.90
CA GLU A 68 -8.82 -9.94 11.21
C GLU A 68 -8.95 -8.78 12.20
N TYR A 69 -8.45 -7.62 11.79
CA TYR A 69 -8.49 -6.39 12.55
C TYR A 69 -9.15 -5.29 11.73
N ASN A 70 -10.00 -4.51 12.38
CA ASN A 70 -10.63 -3.35 11.77
C ASN A 70 -10.15 -2.10 12.48
N ILE A 71 -9.43 -1.25 11.76
CA ILE A 71 -8.89 0.00 12.28
C ILE A 71 -9.72 1.16 11.74
N ASN A 72 -10.34 1.91 12.64
CA ASN A 72 -11.08 3.10 12.30
C ASN A 72 -10.42 4.33 12.94
N GLY A 73 -9.84 5.15 12.10
CA GLY A 73 -9.14 6.37 12.53
C GLY A 73 -10.05 7.54 12.84
N GLN A 74 -11.32 7.49 12.44
CA GLN A 74 -12.30 8.56 12.67
C GLN A 74 -11.80 9.95 12.25
N GLY A 75 -11.00 10.03 11.19
CA GLY A 75 -10.40 11.27 10.71
C GLY A 75 -9.07 11.63 11.37
N PHE A 76 -8.65 10.91 12.40
CA PHE A 76 -7.36 11.11 13.04
C PHE A 76 -6.24 10.40 12.29
N THR A 77 -5.02 10.85 12.50
CA THR A 77 -3.81 10.35 11.85
C THR A 77 -3.02 9.42 12.74
N PHE A 78 -2.28 8.53 12.10
CA PHE A 78 -1.23 7.70 12.70
C PHE A 78 0.13 8.16 12.19
N LYS A 79 1.09 8.25 13.09
CA LYS A 79 2.50 8.45 12.81
C LYS A 79 3.32 7.51 13.67
N GLY A 80 4.33 6.88 13.09
CA GLY A 80 5.20 5.94 13.81
C GLY A 80 6.14 5.21 12.88
N ALA A 81 6.86 4.23 13.42
CA ALA A 81 7.83 3.44 12.67
C ALA A 81 7.21 2.57 11.57
N GLY A 82 5.96 2.15 11.75
CA GLY A 82 5.27 1.37 10.75
C GLY A 82 4.23 0.40 11.31
N ILE A 83 3.80 -0.48 10.42
CA ILE A 83 2.78 -1.49 10.70
C ILE A 83 3.36 -2.87 10.35
N ASP A 84 3.38 -3.76 11.32
CA ASP A 84 3.79 -5.15 11.17
C ASP A 84 2.57 -6.06 11.26
N ILE A 85 2.29 -6.80 10.19
CA ILE A 85 1.11 -7.66 10.12
C ILE A 85 1.55 -9.12 10.04
N GLY A 86 1.14 -9.90 11.02
CA GLY A 86 1.45 -11.31 11.11
C GLY A 86 0.84 -12.14 9.97
N LYS A 87 1.42 -13.30 9.75
CA LYS A 87 1.02 -14.23 8.69
C LYS A 87 -0.48 -14.53 8.77
N GLU A 88 -1.16 -14.50 7.61
CA GLU A 88 -2.60 -14.78 7.48
C GLU A 88 -3.51 -13.80 8.23
N SER A 89 -2.97 -12.74 8.80
CA SER A 89 -3.78 -11.65 9.32
C SER A 89 -4.14 -10.65 8.24
N ILE A 90 -5.31 -10.07 8.38
CA ILE A 90 -5.81 -8.99 7.52
C ILE A 90 -6.13 -7.79 8.41
N VAL A 91 -5.56 -6.64 8.08
CA VAL A 91 -5.85 -5.39 8.74
C VAL A 91 -6.64 -4.51 7.77
N ASN A 92 -7.91 -4.30 8.06
CA ASN A 92 -8.76 -3.37 7.33
C ASN A 92 -8.47 -1.96 7.85
N TRP A 93 -7.76 -1.18 7.06
CA TRP A 93 -7.22 0.10 7.46
C TRP A 93 -8.08 1.24 6.94
N ASN A 94 -8.89 1.82 7.82
CA ASN A 94 -9.70 3.00 7.56
C ASN A 94 -9.22 4.17 8.44
N ALA A 95 -7.96 4.49 8.32
CA ALA A 95 -7.29 5.56 9.04
C ALA A 95 -6.40 6.34 8.09
N LEU A 96 -5.82 7.43 8.55
CA LEU A 96 -4.88 8.27 7.81
C LEU A 96 -3.48 8.09 8.36
N TYR A 97 -2.50 7.95 7.48
CA TYR A 97 -1.11 8.10 7.85
C TYR A 97 -0.71 9.57 7.75
N SER A 98 0.14 10.02 8.67
CA SER A 98 0.67 11.40 8.61
C SER A 98 1.47 11.59 7.33
N SER A 99 1.19 12.67 6.60
CA SER A 99 1.80 12.95 5.28
C SER A 99 3.28 13.35 5.33
N ASP A 100 3.84 13.52 6.53
CA ASP A 100 5.21 13.98 6.73
C ASP A 100 6.25 12.90 6.42
N ASP A 101 5.86 11.65 6.29
CA ASP A 101 6.75 10.51 6.22
C ASP A 101 6.19 9.41 5.29
N VAL A 102 6.94 8.33 5.15
CA VAL A 102 6.56 7.15 4.38
C VAL A 102 6.00 6.10 5.34
N LEU A 103 4.81 5.59 5.06
CA LEU A 103 4.25 4.47 5.81
C LEU A 103 5.06 3.20 5.51
N HIS A 104 5.67 2.61 6.52
CA HIS A 104 6.36 1.33 6.40
C HIS A 104 5.41 0.19 6.77
N LYS A 105 5.20 -0.72 5.83
CA LYS A 105 4.44 -1.96 6.05
C LYS A 105 5.39 -3.15 5.96
N ILE A 106 5.46 -3.94 7.01
CA ILE A 106 6.24 -5.17 7.10
C ILE A 106 5.35 -6.34 7.55
N GLY A 107 5.93 -7.52 7.62
CA GLY A 107 5.21 -8.75 7.96
C GLY A 107 4.46 -9.37 6.79
N PRO A 108 4.25 -10.70 6.82
CA PRO A 108 3.67 -11.44 5.67
C PRO A 108 2.16 -11.28 5.50
N GLY A 109 1.48 -10.65 6.45
CA GLY A 109 0.04 -10.44 6.39
C GLY A 109 -0.38 -9.33 5.43
N THR A 110 -1.67 -9.04 5.40
CA THR A 110 -2.31 -8.15 4.42
C THR A 110 -2.78 -6.86 5.07
N LEU A 111 -2.35 -5.74 4.50
CA LEU A 111 -2.91 -4.42 4.77
C LEU A 111 -3.95 -4.09 3.70
N ASN A 112 -5.22 -4.05 4.09
CA ASN A 112 -6.34 -3.72 3.22
C ASN A 112 -6.70 -2.24 3.42
N VAL A 113 -6.20 -1.38 2.53
CA VAL A 113 -6.32 0.07 2.66
C VAL A 113 -7.65 0.52 2.08
N GLN A 114 -8.51 1.08 2.92
CA GLN A 114 -9.88 1.47 2.59
C GLN A 114 -10.06 2.97 2.47
N LYS A 115 -9.00 3.75 2.65
CA LYS A 115 -9.06 5.21 2.65
C LYS A 115 -7.84 5.82 1.97
N LYS A 116 -8.07 6.88 1.20
CA LYS A 116 -6.99 7.67 0.59
C LYS A 116 -6.07 8.24 1.67
N GLN A 117 -4.77 8.02 1.53
CA GLN A 117 -3.78 8.35 2.56
C GLN A 117 -3.09 9.71 2.35
N GLY A 118 -2.93 10.15 1.12
CA GLY A 118 -2.18 11.37 0.82
C GLY A 118 -0.67 11.29 1.12
N ALA A 119 -0.14 10.08 1.28
CA ALA A 119 1.25 9.80 1.64
C ALA A 119 1.84 8.76 0.69
N ASN A 120 3.10 8.40 0.92
CA ASN A 120 3.77 7.29 0.25
C ASN A 120 3.80 6.06 1.16
N ILE A 121 3.96 4.89 0.56
CA ILE A 121 4.13 3.64 1.30
C ILE A 121 5.37 2.89 0.83
N LYS A 122 6.08 2.29 1.78
CA LYS A 122 7.17 1.34 1.53
C LYS A 122 6.77 -0.03 2.06
N ILE A 123 6.79 -1.02 1.18
CA ILE A 123 6.35 -2.37 1.49
C ILE A 123 7.56 -3.28 1.56
N GLY A 124 7.86 -3.77 2.75
CA GLY A 124 8.95 -4.73 2.98
C GLY A 124 8.53 -6.18 2.75
N GLU A 125 7.29 -6.52 3.06
CA GLU A 125 6.77 -7.88 2.94
C GLU A 125 5.24 -7.89 2.93
N GLY A 126 4.67 -8.98 2.41
CA GLY A 126 3.23 -9.25 2.45
C GLY A 126 2.43 -8.46 1.43
N ASN A 127 1.13 -8.42 1.61
CA ASN A 127 0.20 -7.86 0.65
C ASN A 127 -0.31 -6.49 1.10
N VAL A 128 -0.50 -5.60 0.14
CA VAL A 128 -1.23 -4.34 0.33
C VAL A 128 -2.30 -4.26 -0.75
N ILE A 129 -3.57 -4.14 -0.33
CA ILE A 129 -4.72 -4.02 -1.22
C ILE A 129 -5.18 -2.57 -1.20
N LEU A 130 -5.38 -1.98 -2.37
CA LEU A 130 -5.78 -0.59 -2.55
C LEU A 130 -7.23 -0.53 -3.03
N ASN A 131 -8.14 0.02 -2.21
CA ASN A 131 -9.59 0.03 -2.48
C ASN A 131 -10.14 1.39 -2.92
N GLU A 132 -9.32 2.44 -2.90
CA GLU A 132 -9.74 3.78 -3.28
C GLU A 132 -8.89 4.33 -4.40
N GLU A 133 -9.45 5.22 -5.20
CA GLU A 133 -8.67 5.98 -6.17
C GLU A 133 -7.62 6.83 -5.45
N GLY A 134 -6.38 6.81 -5.96
CA GLY A 134 -5.30 7.62 -5.40
C GLY A 134 -4.93 7.31 -3.96
N THR A 135 -4.96 6.04 -3.56
CA THR A 135 -4.70 5.64 -2.16
C THR A 135 -3.35 6.13 -1.65
N PHE A 136 -2.29 5.98 -2.43
CA PHE A 136 -0.95 6.51 -2.15
C PHE A 136 -0.42 7.23 -3.38
N ASN A 137 0.46 8.21 -3.18
CA ASN A 137 1.12 8.91 -4.28
C ASN A 137 2.18 8.03 -4.93
N ASN A 138 3.06 7.42 -4.12
CA ASN A 138 4.09 6.52 -4.59
C ASN A 138 4.14 5.26 -3.74
N ILE A 139 4.48 4.16 -4.38
CA ILE A 139 4.75 2.88 -3.72
C ILE A 139 6.20 2.50 -3.96
N TYR A 140 6.87 2.09 -2.88
CA TYR A 140 8.20 1.51 -2.91
C TYR A 140 8.11 0.05 -2.48
N LEU A 141 8.37 -0.86 -3.39
CA LEU A 141 8.47 -2.29 -3.10
C LEU A 141 9.91 -2.65 -2.79
N ALA A 142 10.18 -3.01 -1.55
CA ALA A 142 11.53 -3.20 -1.03
C ALA A 142 11.99 -4.67 -0.98
N SER A 143 11.12 -5.61 -1.38
CA SER A 143 11.41 -7.05 -1.27
C SER A 143 10.60 -7.86 -2.28
N GLY A 144 11.16 -8.98 -2.72
CA GLY A 144 10.48 -9.95 -3.58
C GLY A 144 9.22 -10.56 -2.96
N ASN A 145 9.06 -10.48 -1.66
CA ASN A 145 7.91 -10.97 -0.92
C ASN A 145 6.81 -9.91 -0.72
N GLY A 146 6.99 -8.73 -1.28
CA GLY A 146 5.98 -7.66 -1.27
C GLY A 146 5.08 -7.72 -2.48
N LYS A 147 3.78 -7.48 -2.28
CA LYS A 147 2.79 -7.49 -3.35
C LYS A 147 1.75 -6.40 -3.14
N VAL A 148 1.50 -5.64 -4.21
CA VAL A 148 0.42 -4.66 -4.27
C VAL A 148 -0.69 -5.20 -5.16
N ILE A 149 -1.92 -5.12 -4.69
CA ILE A 149 -3.11 -5.57 -5.42
C ILE A 149 -4.07 -4.39 -5.57
N LEU A 150 -4.41 -4.05 -6.80
CA LEU A 150 -5.39 -3.03 -7.08
C LEU A 150 -6.80 -3.60 -6.94
N ASN A 151 -7.68 -2.88 -6.29
CA ASN A 151 -9.10 -3.23 -6.18
C ASN A 151 -9.99 -2.11 -6.70
N LYS A 152 -9.42 -1.16 -7.41
CA LYS A 152 -10.10 -0.07 -8.11
C LYS A 152 -9.19 0.48 -9.20
N ASP A 153 -9.76 1.04 -10.25
CA ASP A 153 -9.00 1.72 -11.29
C ASP A 153 -8.27 2.93 -10.70
N ASN A 154 -7.03 3.14 -11.11
CA ASN A 154 -6.19 4.24 -10.64
C ASN A 154 -6.15 4.37 -9.11
N SER A 155 -6.08 3.25 -8.42
CA SER A 155 -6.03 3.22 -6.96
C SER A 155 -4.71 3.73 -6.40
N LEU A 156 -3.74 4.02 -7.26
CA LEU A 156 -2.46 4.61 -6.90
C LEU A 156 -2.27 5.93 -7.64
N GLY A 157 -1.74 6.91 -6.92
CA GLY A 157 -1.40 8.22 -7.48
C GLY A 157 -2.43 9.30 -7.19
N ASN A 158 -2.09 10.50 -7.59
CA ASN A 158 -2.96 11.68 -7.60
C ASN A 158 -2.99 12.27 -9.01
N ASP A 159 -3.59 13.45 -9.18
CA ASP A 159 -3.72 14.12 -10.47
C ASP A 159 -2.37 14.46 -11.13
N GLN A 160 -1.30 14.55 -10.35
CA GLN A 160 0.03 14.93 -10.81
C GLN A 160 1.02 13.76 -10.85
N TYR A 161 0.94 12.85 -9.88
CA TYR A 161 1.97 11.84 -9.68
C TYR A 161 1.35 10.48 -9.35
N ALA A 162 1.80 9.48 -10.05
CA ALA A 162 1.61 8.09 -9.69
C ALA A 162 2.91 7.34 -9.99
N GLY A 163 3.56 6.83 -8.94
CA GLY A 163 4.85 6.17 -9.08
C GLY A 163 4.88 4.81 -8.42
N ILE A 164 5.55 3.86 -9.07
CA ILE A 164 5.92 2.59 -8.49
C ILE A 164 7.40 2.35 -8.69
N PHE A 165 8.08 2.04 -7.59
CA PHE A 165 9.53 1.84 -7.56
C PHE A 165 9.82 0.50 -6.90
N PHE A 166 10.40 -0.39 -7.68
CA PHE A 166 10.87 -1.68 -7.20
C PHE A 166 12.34 -1.56 -6.83
N THR A 167 12.67 -1.90 -5.61
CA THR A 167 14.06 -1.90 -5.15
C THR A 167 14.73 -3.25 -5.44
N LYS A 168 15.96 -3.45 -4.96
CA LYS A 168 16.87 -4.52 -5.38
C LYS A 168 16.37 -5.97 -5.28
N ARG A 169 15.22 -6.26 -4.70
CA ARG A 169 14.78 -7.63 -4.43
C ARG A 169 13.47 -8.02 -5.09
N GLY A 170 13.02 -7.23 -6.05
CA GLY A 170 11.81 -7.53 -6.77
C GLY A 170 10.54 -7.04 -6.09
N GLY A 171 9.49 -7.81 -6.25
CA GLY A 171 8.14 -7.50 -5.80
C GLY A 171 7.15 -7.62 -6.93
N THR A 172 5.86 -7.57 -6.59
CA THR A 172 4.77 -7.77 -7.56
C THR A 172 3.73 -6.68 -7.45
N LEU A 173 3.35 -6.13 -8.60
CA LEU A 173 2.12 -5.37 -8.77
C LEU A 173 1.12 -6.23 -9.52
N ASP A 174 -0.03 -6.50 -8.89
CA ASP A 174 -1.16 -7.18 -9.51
C ASP A 174 -2.25 -6.16 -9.85
N LEU A 175 -2.51 -5.98 -11.14
CA LEU A 175 -3.56 -5.07 -11.61
C LEU A 175 -4.96 -5.58 -11.28
N ASN A 176 -5.11 -6.88 -11.08
CA ASN A 176 -6.36 -7.51 -10.62
C ASN A 176 -7.60 -7.06 -11.42
N GLY A 177 -7.46 -7.00 -12.73
CA GLY A 177 -8.53 -6.56 -13.63
C GLY A 177 -8.80 -5.06 -13.66
N HIS A 178 -7.98 -4.24 -13.01
CA HIS A 178 -8.13 -2.80 -12.94
C HIS A 178 -7.08 -2.06 -13.80
N ASN A 179 -7.46 -0.89 -14.26
CA ASN A 179 -6.59 -0.02 -15.04
C ASN A 179 -5.76 0.85 -14.12
N GLN A 180 -4.52 1.10 -14.51
CA GLN A 180 -3.62 1.98 -13.76
C GLN A 180 -2.75 2.80 -14.70
N THR A 181 -2.70 4.09 -14.43
CA THR A 181 -1.77 5.02 -15.07
C THR A 181 -0.62 5.34 -14.14
N PHE A 182 0.60 5.25 -14.65
CA PHE A 182 1.80 5.69 -13.94
C PHE A 182 2.47 6.83 -14.69
N THR A 183 3.00 7.78 -13.95
CA THR A 183 3.90 8.83 -14.45
C THR A 183 5.36 8.50 -14.20
N ARG A 184 5.62 7.59 -13.26
CA ARG A 184 6.96 7.12 -12.88
C ARG A 184 6.95 5.65 -12.58
N ILE A 185 7.81 4.91 -13.23
CA ILE A 185 7.98 3.47 -13.00
C ILE A 185 9.47 3.15 -13.08
N ALA A 186 10.00 2.47 -12.08
CA ALA A 186 11.40 2.06 -12.10
C ALA A 186 11.61 0.70 -11.42
N ALA A 187 12.42 -0.12 -12.04
CA ALA A 187 12.91 -1.36 -11.47
C ALA A 187 14.32 -1.63 -11.96
N THR A 188 15.22 -1.91 -11.02
CA THR A 188 16.62 -2.25 -11.32
C THR A 188 16.88 -3.75 -11.27
N ASP A 189 15.89 -4.53 -10.88
CA ASP A 189 15.97 -5.99 -10.70
C ASP A 189 15.01 -6.69 -11.64
N ASP A 190 15.46 -7.73 -12.29
CA ASP A 190 14.66 -8.55 -13.22
C ASP A 190 13.66 -9.47 -12.51
N GLY A 191 13.76 -9.61 -11.18
CA GLY A 191 12.81 -10.34 -10.36
C GLY A 191 11.50 -9.60 -10.08
N THR A 192 11.34 -8.36 -10.55
CA THR A 192 10.11 -7.61 -10.38
C THR A 192 9.06 -8.02 -11.41
N THR A 193 7.79 -7.95 -11.02
CA THR A 193 6.69 -8.38 -11.90
C THR A 193 5.51 -7.43 -11.82
N ILE A 194 4.98 -7.06 -12.97
CA ILE A 194 3.65 -6.47 -13.10
C ILE A 194 2.78 -7.50 -13.83
N THR A 195 1.67 -7.88 -13.23
CA THR A 195 0.78 -8.91 -13.77
C THR A 195 -0.68 -8.50 -13.63
N ASN A 196 -1.54 -9.23 -14.31
CA ASN A 196 -2.99 -9.17 -14.10
C ASN A 196 -3.48 -10.57 -13.76
N SER A 197 -3.88 -10.77 -12.49
CA SER A 197 -4.40 -12.04 -12.02
C SER A 197 -5.80 -12.35 -12.53
N ASP A 198 -6.54 -11.35 -13.00
CA ASP A 198 -7.84 -11.56 -13.62
C ASP A 198 -7.64 -12.02 -15.07
N THR A 199 -8.03 -13.27 -15.34
CA THR A 199 -7.84 -13.86 -16.67
C THR A 199 -8.96 -13.48 -17.65
N THR A 200 -10.05 -12.92 -17.17
CA THR A 200 -11.22 -12.57 -18.00
C THR A 200 -11.34 -11.08 -18.27
N LYS A 201 -10.90 -10.25 -17.35
CA LYS A 201 -10.96 -8.80 -17.48
C LYS A 201 -9.59 -8.24 -17.84
N GLU A 202 -9.50 -7.60 -19.01
CA GLU A 202 -8.30 -6.88 -19.44
C GLU A 202 -8.00 -5.73 -18.47
N ALA A 203 -6.73 -5.54 -18.16
CA ALA A 203 -6.23 -4.39 -17.46
C ALA A 203 -5.39 -3.52 -18.39
N VAL A 204 -5.63 -2.22 -18.40
CA VAL A 204 -4.81 -1.26 -19.13
C VAL A 204 -3.77 -0.69 -18.19
N LEU A 205 -2.51 -0.91 -18.53
CA LEU A 205 -1.36 -0.31 -17.88
C LEU A 205 -0.86 0.83 -18.76
N ALA A 206 -1.12 2.05 -18.33
CA ALA A 206 -0.69 3.25 -19.04
C ALA A 206 0.53 3.85 -18.35
N ILE A 207 1.61 4.04 -19.09
CA ILE A 207 2.83 4.65 -18.58
C ILE A 207 3.05 5.95 -19.33
N ASN A 208 2.80 7.07 -18.65
CA ASN A 208 2.86 8.42 -19.20
C ASN A 208 3.97 9.19 -18.48
N ASN A 209 5.20 8.75 -18.69
CA ASN A 209 6.34 9.28 -17.92
C ASN A 209 6.73 10.70 -18.34
N GLU A 210 7.05 11.52 -17.36
CA GLU A 210 7.57 12.87 -17.55
C GLU A 210 9.09 12.88 -17.77
N ASP A 211 9.79 11.97 -17.13
CA ASP A 211 11.22 11.73 -17.25
C ASP A 211 11.51 10.34 -17.80
N SER A 212 12.74 10.12 -18.23
CA SER A 212 13.14 8.80 -18.71
C SER A 212 13.28 7.81 -17.54
N TYR A 213 12.68 6.65 -17.69
CA TYR A 213 12.71 5.57 -16.72
C TYR A 213 13.07 4.24 -17.35
N ILE A 214 13.70 3.37 -16.57
CA ILE A 214 14.03 2.01 -16.97
C ILE A 214 13.30 1.05 -16.06
N TYR A 215 12.61 0.10 -16.66
CA TYR A 215 11.97 -1.00 -15.98
C TYR A 215 12.60 -2.32 -16.44
N HIS A 216 13.38 -2.98 -15.61
CA HIS A 216 14.06 -4.24 -15.91
C HIS A 216 13.21 -5.49 -15.62
N GLY A 217 12.07 -5.32 -14.97
CA GLY A 217 11.21 -6.42 -14.56
C GLY A 217 10.35 -7.02 -15.67
N ASN A 218 9.47 -7.90 -15.29
CA ASN A 218 8.56 -8.60 -16.19
C ASN A 218 7.17 -7.93 -16.17
N ILE A 219 6.53 -7.90 -17.33
CA ILE A 219 5.13 -7.49 -17.49
C ILE A 219 4.44 -8.64 -18.22
N ASN A 220 3.44 -9.25 -17.57
CA ASN A 220 2.76 -10.41 -18.16
C ASN A 220 1.28 -10.46 -17.82
N GLY A 221 0.51 -11.17 -18.65
CA GLY A 221 -0.89 -11.46 -18.43
C GLY A 221 -1.83 -10.70 -19.38
N ASN A 222 -3.10 -10.67 -19.05
CA ASN A 222 -4.14 -10.01 -19.83
C ASN A 222 -4.07 -8.49 -19.65
N ILE A 223 -3.02 -7.91 -20.19
CA ILE A 223 -2.67 -6.49 -20.08
C ILE A 223 -2.61 -5.86 -21.44
N LYS A 224 -3.19 -4.66 -21.57
CA LYS A 224 -2.89 -3.73 -22.64
C LYS A 224 -1.91 -2.68 -22.10
N LEU A 225 -0.70 -2.67 -22.63
CA LEU A 225 0.32 -1.70 -22.25
C LEU A 225 0.26 -0.50 -23.18
N THR A 226 0.10 0.68 -22.64
CA THR A 226 0.14 1.93 -23.41
C THR A 226 1.24 2.83 -22.89
N HIS A 227 1.90 3.53 -23.80
CA HIS A 227 2.90 4.53 -23.48
C HIS A 227 2.55 5.84 -24.18
N ASN A 228 2.44 6.91 -23.40
CA ASN A 228 2.18 8.24 -23.94
C ASN A 228 3.06 9.25 -23.18
N ILE A 229 3.76 10.10 -23.92
CA ILE A 229 4.45 11.25 -23.36
C ILE A 229 3.45 12.39 -23.27
N ASN A 230 3.29 12.97 -22.07
CA ASN A 230 2.45 14.13 -21.89
C ASN A 230 3.01 15.31 -22.69
N SER A 231 2.35 15.68 -23.79
CA SER A 231 2.79 16.73 -24.70
C SER A 231 2.67 18.15 -24.12
N GLN A 232 2.05 18.31 -22.99
CA GLN A 232 1.93 19.60 -22.32
C GLN A 232 3.16 19.95 -21.49
N ASP A 233 3.92 18.96 -21.05
CA ASP A 233 5.22 19.17 -20.44
C ASP A 233 6.30 19.04 -21.51
N LYS A 234 7.05 20.11 -21.68
CA LYS A 234 8.02 20.32 -22.77
C LYS A 234 9.25 19.39 -22.77
N LYS A 235 9.23 18.30 -22.02
CA LYS A 235 10.28 17.28 -22.05
C LYS A 235 9.97 16.27 -23.16
N THR A 236 10.16 16.71 -24.39
CA THR A 236 9.88 15.93 -25.61
C THR A 236 10.76 14.68 -25.78
N ASN A 237 11.69 14.40 -24.85
CA ASN A 237 12.68 13.33 -24.93
C ASN A 237 12.57 12.30 -23.80
N ALA A 238 11.50 12.31 -23.02
CA ALA A 238 11.29 11.31 -21.99
C ALA A 238 11.15 9.91 -22.62
N LYS A 239 11.95 8.96 -22.15
CA LYS A 239 11.98 7.59 -22.65
C LYS A 239 11.51 6.61 -21.58
N LEU A 240 10.77 5.62 -22.01
CA LEU A 240 10.53 4.42 -21.22
C LEU A 240 11.33 3.28 -21.84
N ILE A 241 12.24 2.71 -21.09
CA ILE A 241 13.01 1.55 -21.50
C ILE A 241 12.46 0.34 -20.75
N LEU A 242 11.94 -0.62 -21.49
CA LEU A 242 11.50 -1.91 -20.97
C LEU A 242 12.60 -2.94 -21.29
N ASP A 243 13.39 -3.27 -20.28
CA ASP A 243 14.54 -4.17 -20.40
C ASP A 243 14.28 -5.46 -19.60
N GLY A 244 13.16 -6.05 -19.81
CA GLY A 244 12.75 -7.31 -19.21
C GLY A 244 11.84 -8.07 -20.16
N SER A 245 11.21 -9.12 -19.66
CA SER A 245 10.25 -9.88 -20.43
C SER A 245 8.89 -9.17 -20.46
N VAL A 246 8.42 -8.81 -21.64
CA VAL A 246 7.07 -8.27 -21.84
C VAL A 246 6.26 -9.33 -22.58
N ASN A 247 5.37 -10.01 -21.86
CA ASN A 247 4.54 -11.08 -22.38
C ASN A 247 3.07 -10.78 -22.06
N THR A 248 2.52 -9.83 -22.80
CA THR A 248 1.14 -9.38 -22.64
C THR A 248 0.24 -10.06 -23.67
N LYS A 249 -1.01 -10.30 -23.29
CA LYS A 249 -2.01 -10.90 -24.18
C LYS A 249 -2.39 -9.96 -25.32
N ASN A 250 -2.32 -8.66 -25.11
CA ASN A 250 -2.73 -7.64 -26.05
C ASN A 250 -1.53 -6.84 -26.57
N ASP A 251 -1.68 -6.21 -27.73
CA ASP A 251 -0.64 -5.43 -28.35
C ASP A 251 -0.24 -4.21 -27.50
N VAL A 252 1.05 -3.86 -27.59
CA VAL A 252 1.57 -2.64 -26.99
C VAL A 252 1.21 -1.46 -27.89
N GLU A 253 0.62 -0.43 -27.28
CA GLU A 253 0.24 0.80 -27.98
C GLU A 253 1.13 1.96 -27.53
N VAL A 254 1.74 2.64 -28.49
CA VAL A 254 2.61 3.79 -28.27
C VAL A 254 2.04 5.00 -28.99
N SER A 255 1.84 6.09 -28.26
CA SER A 255 1.36 7.35 -28.83
C SER A 255 2.20 8.52 -28.33
N ASN A 256 2.49 9.48 -29.23
CA ASN A 256 3.27 10.70 -28.96
C ASN A 256 4.66 10.45 -28.37
N ALA A 257 5.21 9.24 -28.59
CA ALA A 257 6.53 8.83 -28.13
C ALA A 257 7.27 8.11 -29.26
N SER A 258 8.59 8.15 -29.21
CA SER A 258 9.44 7.20 -29.96
C SER A 258 9.94 6.13 -28.99
N LEU A 259 9.81 4.91 -29.40
CA LEU A 259 10.42 3.78 -28.70
C LEU A 259 11.95 3.82 -28.83
#